data_43fb64a11fbf49a1d18a5bc73b2d5e32
#
_entry.id   43fb64a11fbf49a1d18a5bc73b2d5e32
#
_cell.length_a   1.000
_cell.length_b   1.000
_cell.length_c   1.000
_cell.angle_alpha   90.00
_cell.angle_beta   90.00
_cell.angle_gamma   90.00
#
_symmetry.space_group_name_H-M   'P 1'
#
loop_
_entity.id
_entity.type
_entity.pdbx_description
1 polymer ?
#
loop_
_entity_poly.entity_id
_entity_poly.type
_entity_poly.pdbx_seq_one_letter_code
_entity_poly.pdbx_strand_id
1 'polypeptide(L)'
;MKLVDQIGHAAAMDLLLTGRFIDGAEAEKMGLVTLSCKPSEVWARAIDRAEMIAAASPHAVRAAKQAALSARAARYAQQEAREQQIAAELWATGHVKIGSAAFLAKRMPVYGND
;
A
#
# COMPACT_ATOMS: atom_id res chain seq x y z
N MET A 1 7.03 -2.88 -7.32
CA MET A 1 5.67 -2.41 -6.95
C MET A 1 5.23 -3.07 -5.65
N LYS A 2 5.22 -2.33 -4.55
CA LYS A 2 5.03 -2.84 -3.17
C LYS A 2 3.68 -3.54 -2.96
N LEU A 3 2.62 -3.08 -3.64
CA LEU A 3 1.27 -3.64 -3.52
C LEU A 3 1.20 -5.08 -4.04
N VAL A 4 1.79 -5.35 -5.21
CA VAL A 4 1.80 -6.69 -5.82
C VAL A 4 2.47 -7.73 -4.90
N ASP A 5 3.57 -7.33 -4.26
CA ASP A 5 4.29 -8.22 -3.32
C ASP A 5 3.50 -8.47 -2.03
N GLN A 6 2.62 -7.56 -1.65
CA GLN A 6 1.87 -7.64 -0.40
C GLN A 6 0.58 -8.45 -0.53
N ILE A 7 -0.19 -8.23 -1.60
CA ILE A 7 -1.51 -8.86 -1.78
C ILE A 7 -1.60 -9.79 -3.01
N GLY A 8 -0.49 -9.99 -3.70
CA GLY A 8 -0.42 -10.80 -4.91
C GLY A 8 -0.84 -10.06 -6.17
N HIS A 9 -0.45 -10.64 -7.33
CA HIS A 9 -0.58 -9.96 -8.63
C HIS A 9 -2.05 -9.67 -8.99
N ALA A 10 -2.93 -10.66 -8.87
CA ALA A 10 -4.31 -10.52 -9.30
C ALA A 10 -5.08 -9.44 -8.52
N ALA A 11 -5.01 -9.47 -7.18
CA ALA A 11 -5.67 -8.49 -6.35
C ALA A 11 -5.07 -7.08 -6.52
N ALA A 12 -3.75 -6.99 -6.66
CA ALA A 12 -3.10 -5.71 -6.91
C ALA A 12 -3.51 -5.10 -8.26
N MET A 13 -3.57 -5.90 -9.32
CA MET A 13 -4.00 -5.43 -10.64
C MET A 13 -5.46 -5.01 -10.66
N ASP A 14 -6.34 -5.73 -9.98
CA ASP A 14 -7.74 -5.32 -9.82
C ASP A 14 -7.83 -3.92 -9.20
N LEU A 15 -7.18 -3.68 -8.06
CA LEU A 15 -7.21 -2.38 -7.39
C LEU A 15 -6.56 -1.26 -8.21
N LEU A 16 -5.43 -1.55 -8.87
CA LEU A 16 -4.67 -0.54 -9.61
C LEU A 16 -5.37 -0.12 -10.91
N LEU A 17 -6.00 -1.06 -11.61
CA LEU A 17 -6.63 -0.77 -12.89
C LEU A 17 -8.04 -0.22 -12.74
N THR A 18 -8.78 -0.66 -11.72
CA THR A 18 -10.16 -0.20 -11.50
C THR A 18 -10.22 1.07 -10.64
N GLY A 19 -9.22 1.30 -9.79
CA GLY A 19 -9.25 2.39 -8.81
C GLY A 19 -10.37 2.26 -7.78
N ARG A 20 -10.97 1.06 -7.62
CA ARG A 20 -12.08 0.84 -6.68
C ARG A 20 -11.64 1.00 -5.24
N PHE A 21 -12.55 1.40 -4.40
CA PHE A 21 -12.35 1.43 -2.95
C PHE A 21 -12.59 0.05 -2.35
N ILE A 22 -11.86 -0.26 -1.29
CA ILE A 22 -12.05 -1.44 -0.44
C ILE A 22 -12.26 -0.98 1.00
N ASP A 23 -13.01 -1.76 1.76
CA ASP A 23 -13.15 -1.54 3.20
C ASP A 23 -12.04 -2.25 4.01
N GLY A 24 -12.07 -2.06 5.33
CA GLY A 24 -11.08 -2.66 6.22
C GLY A 24 -11.14 -4.19 6.24
N ALA A 25 -12.32 -4.79 6.15
CA ALA A 25 -12.50 -6.23 6.17
C ALA A 25 -11.94 -6.87 4.88
N GLU A 26 -12.18 -6.24 3.74
CA GLU A 26 -11.60 -6.68 2.46
C GLU A 26 -10.08 -6.51 2.45
N ALA A 27 -9.55 -5.39 2.99
CA ALA A 27 -8.13 -5.16 3.13
C ALA A 27 -7.44 -6.21 4.02
N GLU A 28 -8.08 -6.64 5.11
CA GLU A 28 -7.59 -7.73 5.97
C GLU A 28 -7.60 -9.06 5.22
N LYS A 29 -8.69 -9.40 4.55
CA LYS A 29 -8.82 -10.63 3.76
C LYS A 29 -7.77 -10.75 2.65
N MET A 30 -7.42 -9.63 2.04
CA MET A 30 -6.35 -9.56 1.01
C MET A 30 -4.94 -9.60 1.60
N GLY A 31 -4.76 -9.42 2.91
CA GLY A 31 -3.45 -9.31 3.54
C GLY A 31 -2.80 -7.93 3.41
N LEU A 32 -3.57 -6.90 3.03
CA LEU A 32 -3.08 -5.52 2.96
C LEU A 32 -2.87 -4.93 4.36
N VAL A 33 -3.72 -5.31 5.31
CA VAL A 33 -3.59 -5.00 6.73
C VAL A 33 -3.66 -6.29 7.56
N THR A 34 -3.08 -6.26 8.76
CA THR A 34 -3.05 -7.43 9.64
C THR A 34 -4.31 -7.60 10.47
N LEU A 35 -5.09 -6.54 10.64
CA LEU A 35 -6.32 -6.53 11.41
C LEU A 35 -7.18 -5.35 10.98
N SER A 36 -8.47 -5.59 10.85
CA SER A 36 -9.52 -4.59 10.73
C SER A 36 -10.43 -4.67 11.97
N CYS A 37 -10.79 -3.55 12.54
CA CYS A 37 -11.66 -3.47 13.71
C CYS A 37 -12.48 -2.18 13.71
N LYS A 38 -13.42 -2.07 14.64
CA LYS A 38 -14.20 -0.84 14.79
C LYS A 38 -13.30 0.34 15.16
N PRO A 39 -13.61 1.57 14.71
CA PRO A 39 -12.81 2.76 15.03
C PRO A 39 -12.55 2.94 16.54
N SER A 40 -13.53 2.62 17.39
CA SER A 40 -13.41 2.69 18.84
C SER A 40 -12.45 1.66 19.45
N GLU A 41 -12.10 0.60 18.74
CA GLU A 41 -11.22 -0.47 19.19
C GLU A 41 -9.77 -0.31 18.74
N VAL A 42 -9.52 0.55 17.74
CA VAL A 42 -8.20 0.66 17.08
C VAL A 42 -7.08 0.89 18.10
N TRP A 43 -7.29 1.82 19.02
CA TRP A 43 -6.27 2.15 20.02
C TRP A 43 -5.98 0.98 20.95
N ALA A 44 -7.00 0.33 21.48
CA ALA A 44 -6.86 -0.81 22.37
C ALA A 44 -6.12 -1.97 21.67
N ARG A 45 -6.52 -2.29 20.44
CA ARG A 45 -5.87 -3.34 19.64
C ARG A 45 -4.40 -3.02 19.30
N ALA A 46 -4.09 -1.75 19.06
CA ALA A 46 -2.72 -1.32 18.81
C ALA A 46 -1.84 -1.47 20.06
N ILE A 47 -2.37 -1.10 21.24
CA ILE A 47 -1.66 -1.27 22.52
C ILE A 47 -1.46 -2.76 22.83
N ASP A 48 -2.49 -3.59 22.71
CA ASP A 48 -2.37 -5.04 22.91
C ASP A 48 -1.22 -5.63 22.05
N ARG A 49 -1.13 -5.24 20.78
CA ARG A 49 -0.04 -5.67 19.89
C ARG A 49 1.32 -5.15 20.32
N ALA A 50 1.40 -3.90 20.77
CA ALA A 50 2.64 -3.29 21.24
C ALA A 50 3.14 -4.00 22.52
N GLU A 51 2.24 -4.34 23.45
CA GLU A 51 2.56 -5.08 24.67
C GLU A 51 3.05 -6.49 24.36
N MET A 52 2.42 -7.21 23.42
CA MET A 52 2.91 -8.51 22.96
C MET A 52 4.33 -8.44 22.41
N ILE A 53 4.64 -7.39 21.63
CA ILE A 53 5.99 -7.15 21.10
C ILE A 53 6.96 -6.79 22.23
N ALA A 54 6.54 -5.97 23.18
CA ALA A 54 7.37 -5.53 24.30
C ALA A 54 7.70 -6.68 25.27
N ALA A 55 6.83 -7.67 25.38
CA ALA A 55 7.05 -8.87 26.19
C ALA A 55 8.09 -9.85 25.59
N ALA A 56 8.40 -9.71 24.29
CA ALA A 56 9.39 -10.54 23.62
C ALA A 56 10.82 -10.00 23.84
N SER A 57 11.83 -10.85 23.55
CA SER A 57 13.24 -10.45 23.64
C SER A 57 13.51 -9.24 22.72
N PRO A 58 14.00 -8.09 23.25
CA PRO A 58 14.28 -6.91 22.44
C PRO A 58 15.33 -7.15 21.34
N HIS A 59 16.28 -8.04 21.58
CA HIS A 59 17.29 -8.42 20.60
C HIS A 59 16.68 -9.25 19.46
N ALA A 60 15.83 -10.23 19.78
CA ALA A 60 15.16 -11.06 18.79
C ALA A 60 14.21 -10.22 17.91
N VAL A 61 13.42 -9.33 18.52
CA VAL A 61 12.51 -8.43 17.78
C VAL A 61 13.29 -7.52 16.83
N ARG A 62 14.38 -6.90 17.29
CA ARG A 62 15.23 -6.06 16.44
C ARG A 62 15.85 -6.85 15.29
N ALA A 63 16.39 -8.05 15.57
CA ALA A 63 17.01 -8.90 14.55
C ALA A 63 15.98 -9.33 13.49
N ALA A 64 14.80 -9.77 13.90
CA ALA A 64 13.72 -10.16 13.00
C ALA A 64 13.27 -8.99 12.12
N LYS A 65 13.06 -7.81 12.72
CA LYS A 65 12.70 -6.58 11.98
C LYS A 65 13.78 -6.19 10.99
N GLN A 66 15.05 -6.22 11.38
CA GLN A 66 16.18 -5.89 10.51
C GLN A 66 16.28 -6.87 9.34
N ALA A 67 16.16 -8.17 9.58
CA ALA A 67 16.18 -9.18 8.53
C ALA A 67 15.05 -8.98 7.51
N ALA A 68 13.82 -8.74 7.98
CA ALA A 68 12.68 -8.49 7.12
C ALA A 68 12.84 -7.20 6.28
N LEU A 69 13.33 -6.11 6.89
CA LEU A 69 13.58 -4.85 6.18
C LEU A 69 14.71 -4.96 5.16
N SER A 70 15.79 -5.68 5.48
CA SER A 70 16.92 -5.89 4.57
C SER A 70 16.52 -6.72 3.35
N ALA A 71 15.79 -7.80 3.55
CA ALA A 71 15.24 -8.61 2.46
C ALA A 71 14.33 -7.79 1.53
N ARG A 72 13.49 -6.93 2.12
CA ARG A 72 12.61 -6.02 1.38
C ARG A 72 13.42 -4.97 0.60
N ALA A 73 14.41 -4.33 1.22
CA ALA A 73 15.23 -3.30 0.58
C ALA A 73 16.00 -3.85 -0.63
N ALA A 74 16.62 -5.03 -0.50
CA ALA A 74 17.32 -5.68 -1.60
C ALA A 74 16.42 -5.96 -2.81
N ARG A 75 15.14 -6.32 -2.55
CA ARG A 75 14.16 -6.62 -3.59
C ARG A 75 13.70 -5.37 -4.34
N TYR A 76 13.58 -4.23 -3.65
CA TYR A 76 12.99 -3.01 -4.20
C TYR A 76 13.97 -2.03 -4.84
N ALA A 77 15.27 -2.13 -4.57
CA ALA A 77 16.25 -1.17 -5.08
C ALA A 77 16.23 -1.01 -6.60
N GLN A 78 16.08 -2.11 -7.36
CA GLN A 78 16.00 -2.06 -8.82
C GLN A 78 14.61 -1.62 -9.34
N GLN A 79 13.55 -1.95 -8.59
CA GLN A 79 12.18 -1.65 -8.99
C GLN A 79 11.85 -0.16 -8.81
N GLU A 80 12.44 0.49 -7.81
CA GLU A 80 12.15 1.89 -7.47
C GLU A 80 12.54 2.86 -8.60
N ALA A 81 13.68 2.64 -9.23
CA ALA A 81 14.13 3.45 -10.37
C ALA A 81 13.15 3.31 -11.57
N ARG A 82 12.68 2.09 -11.84
CA ARG A 82 11.71 1.85 -12.92
C ARG A 82 10.34 2.46 -12.62
N GLU A 83 9.87 2.37 -11.38
CA GLU A 83 8.62 3.00 -10.94
C GLU A 83 8.68 4.52 -11.08
N GLN A 84 9.81 5.15 -10.71
CA GLN A 84 10.01 6.59 -10.87
C GLN A 84 9.96 7.01 -12.34
N GLN A 85 10.59 6.23 -13.22
CA GLN A 85 10.54 6.51 -14.66
C GLN A 85 9.11 6.44 -15.20
N ILE A 86 8.35 5.36 -14.89
CA ILE A 86 6.95 5.20 -15.31
C ILE A 86 6.09 6.34 -14.76
N ALA A 87 6.30 6.74 -13.51
CA ALA A 87 5.59 7.86 -12.91
C ALA A 87 5.90 9.17 -13.64
N ALA A 88 7.15 9.44 -13.99
CA ALA A 88 7.54 10.63 -14.75
C ALA A 88 6.90 10.66 -16.14
N GLU A 89 6.89 9.53 -16.86
CA GLU A 89 6.23 9.40 -18.16
C GLU A 89 4.71 9.70 -18.02
N LEU A 90 4.04 9.15 -17.01
CA LEU A 90 2.63 9.41 -16.74
C LEU A 90 2.36 10.89 -16.40
N TRP A 91 3.22 11.51 -15.60
CA TRP A 91 3.10 12.94 -15.29
C TRP A 91 3.22 13.81 -16.53
N ALA A 92 4.08 13.45 -17.48
CA ALA A 92 4.30 14.17 -18.72
C ALA A 92 3.06 14.19 -19.63
N THR A 93 2.18 13.17 -19.56
CA THR A 93 0.92 13.15 -20.32
C THR A 93 -0.12 14.20 -19.86
N GLY A 94 0.03 14.73 -18.66
CA GLY A 94 -0.99 15.62 -18.06
C GLY A 94 -2.23 14.90 -17.51
N HIS A 95 -2.41 13.60 -17.76
CA HIS A 95 -3.57 12.83 -17.31
C HIS A 95 -3.71 12.79 -15.80
N VAL A 96 -2.60 12.84 -15.05
CA VAL A 96 -2.62 12.94 -13.58
C VAL A 96 -3.36 14.20 -13.11
N LYS A 97 -3.13 15.35 -13.78
CA LYS A 97 -3.82 16.61 -13.47
C LYS A 97 -5.32 16.51 -13.76
N ILE A 98 -5.69 15.91 -14.90
CA ILE A 98 -7.10 15.69 -15.29
C ILE A 98 -7.81 14.82 -14.25
N GLY A 99 -7.21 13.69 -13.89
CA GLY A 99 -7.77 12.77 -12.90
C GLY A 99 -7.90 13.40 -11.52
N SER A 100 -6.86 14.09 -11.04
CA SER A 100 -6.87 14.78 -9.73
C SER A 100 -7.93 15.88 -9.68
N ALA A 101 -8.05 16.70 -10.72
CA ALA A 101 -9.07 17.75 -10.79
C ALA A 101 -10.49 17.18 -10.82
N ALA A 102 -10.71 16.09 -11.55
CA ALA A 102 -12.00 15.41 -11.60
C ALA A 102 -12.36 14.81 -10.23
N PHE A 103 -11.41 14.18 -9.55
CA PHE A 103 -11.60 13.64 -8.20
C PHE A 103 -12.00 14.72 -7.19
N LEU A 104 -11.28 15.84 -7.16
CA LEU A 104 -11.62 16.98 -6.28
C LEU A 104 -13.00 17.56 -6.60
N ALA A 105 -13.37 17.58 -7.87
CA ALA A 105 -14.68 18.05 -8.34
C ALA A 105 -15.79 16.98 -8.21
N LYS A 106 -15.50 15.79 -7.66
CA LYS A 106 -16.42 14.64 -7.51
C LYS A 106 -17.14 14.28 -8.83
N ARG A 107 -16.43 14.29 -9.94
CA ARG A 107 -16.94 13.94 -11.28
C ARG A 107 -16.04 12.91 -11.95
N MET A 108 -16.55 12.23 -12.95
CA MET A 108 -15.74 11.32 -13.76
C MET A 108 -14.73 12.12 -14.60
N PRO A 109 -13.46 11.68 -14.68
CA PRO A 109 -12.49 12.27 -15.58
C PRO A 109 -12.80 11.90 -17.05
N VAL A 110 -12.47 12.80 -17.96
CA VAL A 110 -12.50 12.55 -19.41
C VAL A 110 -11.08 12.71 -19.92
N TYR A 111 -10.52 11.62 -20.42
CA TYR A 111 -9.16 11.58 -20.98
C TYR A 111 -9.25 11.66 -22.51
N GLY A 112 -8.34 12.41 -23.14
CA GLY A 112 -8.14 12.35 -24.59
C GLY A 112 -7.48 11.01 -24.98
N ASN A 113 -7.68 10.61 -26.24
CA ASN A 113 -7.02 9.42 -26.83
C ASN A 113 -5.70 9.81 -27.51
N ASP A 114 -4.84 10.55 -26.82
CA ASP A 114 -3.52 10.96 -27.36
C ASP A 114 -2.49 9.85 -27.17
#